data_19570732c66dcd36baea217977e4b9ad
#
_entry.id   19570732c66dcd36baea217977e4b9ad
#
_cell.length_a   1.000
_cell.length_b   1.000
_cell.length_c   1.000
_cell.angle_alpha   90.00
_cell.angle_beta   90.00
_cell.angle_gamma   90.00
#
_symmetry.space_group_name_H-M   'P 1'
#
loop_
_entity.id
_entity.type
_entity.pdbx_description
1 polymer ?
#
loop_
_entity_poly.entity_id
_entity_poly.type
_entity_poly.pdbx_seq_one_letter_code
_entity_poly.pdbx_strand_id
1 'polypeptide(L)' 'IWLLEEYKDVINVKDLCEILNIGKNTAYKLLKNNDIPNRRLGKKYIIPKFGVIEYLKGVQL' A
#
# COMPACT_ATOMS: atom_id res chain seq x y z
N ILE A 1 0.92 -7.59 12.29
CA ILE A 1 2.21 -7.62 11.63
C ILE A 1 3.07 -6.48 12.13
N TRP A 2 4.11 -6.85 12.81
CA TRP A 2 4.95 -5.93 13.57
C TRP A 2 5.58 -4.83 12.73
N LEU A 3 5.99 -5.09 11.51
CA LEU A 3 6.70 -4.10 10.71
C LEU A 3 5.82 -2.93 10.28
N LEU A 4 4.52 -3.07 10.38
CA LEU A 4 3.58 -2.01 10.04
C LEU A 4 3.06 -1.24 11.25
N GLU A 5 3.50 -1.60 12.45
CA GLU A 5 3.04 -0.94 13.67
C GLU A 5 3.45 0.53 13.73
N GLU A 6 4.55 0.89 13.09
CA GLU A 6 5.02 2.26 13.07
C GLU A 6 4.22 3.16 12.14
N TYR A 7 3.37 2.56 11.30
CA TYR A 7 2.59 3.32 10.34
C TYR A 7 1.18 3.56 10.87
N LYS A 8 0.58 4.65 10.39
CA LYS A 8 -0.80 4.96 10.72
C LYS A 8 -1.73 3.95 10.05
N ASP A 9 -2.99 3.96 10.46
CA ASP A 9 -3.99 3.08 9.87
C ASP A 9 -4.17 3.35 8.38
N VAL A 10 -3.88 4.58 7.96
CA VAL A 10 -3.94 4.96 6.55
C VAL A 10 -2.52 5.22 6.07
N ILE A 11 -2.20 4.66 4.91
CA ILE A 11 -0.86 4.72 4.33
C ILE A 11 -0.92 5.52 3.03
N ASN A 12 0.06 6.39 2.80
CA ASN A 12 0.15 7.11 1.54
C ASN A 12 1.06 6.35 0.58
N VAL A 13 1.18 6.85 -0.66
CA VAL A 13 1.98 6.19 -1.68
C VAL A 13 3.45 6.09 -1.28
N LYS A 14 3.96 7.14 -0.64
CA LYS A 14 5.35 7.15 -0.21
C LYS A 14 5.62 6.04 0.80
N ASP A 15 4.71 5.91 1.78
CA ASP A 15 4.84 4.85 2.79
C ASP A 15 4.72 3.48 2.14
N LEU A 16 3.82 3.34 1.18
CA LEU A 16 3.65 2.08 0.46
C LEU A 16 4.95 1.67 -0.24
N CYS A 17 5.61 2.63 -0.88
CA CYS A 17 6.88 2.37 -1.54
C CYS A 17 7.92 1.88 -0.56
N GLU A 18 7.97 2.48 0.62
CA GLU A 18 8.92 2.07 1.66
C GLU A 18 8.63 0.67 2.18
N ILE A 19 7.37 0.39 2.43
CA ILE A 19 6.95 -0.90 2.98
C ILE A 19 7.27 -2.03 2.01
N LEU A 20 6.96 -1.82 0.73
CA LEU A 20 7.17 -2.83 -0.29
C LEU A 20 8.53 -2.76 -0.97
N ASN A 21 9.29 -1.71 -0.65
CA ASN A 21 10.60 -1.48 -1.26
C ASN A 21 10.51 -1.44 -2.78
N ILE A 22 9.57 -0.67 -3.29
CA ILE A 22 9.32 -0.53 -4.73
C ILE A 22 9.34 0.94 -5.11
N GLY A 23 9.47 1.20 -6.41
CA GLY A 23 9.42 2.55 -6.93
C GLY A 23 8.00 3.07 -7.02
N LYS A 24 7.86 4.38 -7.18
CA LYS A 24 6.55 5.01 -7.28
C LYS A 24 5.76 4.49 -8.47
N ASN A 25 6.42 4.27 -9.60
CA ASN A 25 5.74 3.79 -10.79
C ASN A 25 5.09 2.44 -10.54
N THR A 26 5.80 1.55 -9.86
CA THR A 26 5.28 0.25 -9.52
C THR A 26 4.12 0.36 -8.54
N ALA A 27 4.27 1.24 -7.55
CA ALA A 27 3.21 1.46 -6.58
C ALA A 27 1.92 1.95 -7.25
N TYR A 28 2.04 2.92 -8.16
CA TYR A 28 0.87 3.41 -8.87
C TYR A 28 0.22 2.34 -9.74
N LYS A 29 1.02 1.48 -10.34
CA LYS A 29 0.48 0.36 -11.11
C LYS A 29 -0.35 -0.57 -10.24
N LEU A 30 0.16 -0.90 -9.07
CA LEU A 30 -0.56 -1.77 -8.15
C LEU A 30 -1.89 -1.15 -7.72
N LEU A 31 -1.88 0.16 -7.47
CA LEU A 31 -3.08 0.86 -7.07
C LEU A 31 -4.10 0.97 -8.20
N LYS A 32 -3.62 1.25 -9.41
CA LYS A 32 -4.49 1.34 -10.58
C LYS A 32 -5.15 0.00 -10.91
N ASN A 33 -4.42 -1.08 -10.74
CA ASN A 33 -4.92 -2.42 -11.03
C ASN A 33 -5.75 -2.99 -9.89
N ASN A 34 -5.89 -2.24 -8.81
CA ASN A 34 -6.62 -2.67 -7.61
C ASN A 34 -6.04 -3.93 -6.98
N ASP A 35 -4.74 -4.14 -7.16
CA ASP A 35 -4.06 -5.25 -6.49
C ASP A 35 -4.00 -5.00 -4.99
N ILE A 36 -3.99 -3.73 -4.61
CA ILE A 36 -4.04 -3.31 -3.21
C ILE A 36 -5.28 -2.46 -3.03
N PRO A 37 -6.15 -2.77 -2.07
CA PRO A 37 -7.32 -1.93 -1.80
C PRO A 37 -6.89 -0.49 -1.55
N ASN A 38 -7.57 0.43 -2.19
CA ASN A 38 -7.24 1.84 -2.05
C ASN A 38 -8.46 2.67 -2.38
N ARG A 39 -8.43 3.94 -1.96
CA ARG A 39 -9.44 4.91 -2.32
C ARG A 39 -8.73 6.17 -2.77
N ARG A 40 -9.17 6.73 -3.86
CA ARG A 40 -8.60 7.96 -4.38
C ARG A 40 -9.48 9.13 -3.99
N LEU A 41 -8.86 10.12 -3.32
CA LEU A 41 -9.53 11.37 -2.97
C LEU A 41 -8.78 12.50 -3.66
N GLY A 42 -9.35 13.00 -4.75
CA GLY A 42 -8.68 14.00 -5.55
C GLY A 42 -7.39 13.46 -6.13
N LYS A 43 -6.26 14.04 -5.77
CA LYS A 43 -4.96 13.63 -6.25
C LYS A 43 -4.26 12.66 -5.31
N LYS A 44 -4.87 12.35 -4.18
CA LYS A 44 -4.25 11.49 -3.19
C LYS A 44 -4.85 10.10 -3.20
N TYR A 45 -4.01 9.12 -2.97
CA TYR A 45 -4.44 7.76 -2.71
C TYR A 45 -4.43 7.52 -1.23
N ILE A 46 -5.51 6.92 -0.74
CA ILE A 46 -5.60 6.52 0.65
C ILE A 46 -5.62 5.01 0.66
N ILE A 47 -4.65 4.43 1.32
CA ILE A 47 -4.45 2.97 1.33
C ILE A 47 -4.63 2.50 2.76
N PRO A 48 -5.62 1.64 3.03
CA PRO A 48 -5.78 1.13 4.39
C PRO A 48 -4.61 0.21 4.74
N LYS A 49 -4.11 0.37 5.96
CA LYS A 49 -3.00 -0.42 6.43
C LYS A 49 -3.27 -1.92 6.30
N PHE A 50 -4.47 -2.34 6.71
CA PHE A 50 -4.80 -3.76 6.61
C PHE A 50 -4.87 -4.25 5.17
N GLY A 51 -5.14 -3.35 4.22
CA GLY A 51 -5.12 -3.70 2.81
C GLY A 51 -3.73 -4.10 2.35
N VAL A 52 -2.72 -3.39 2.82
CA VAL A 52 -1.33 -3.73 2.54
C VAL A 52 -0.98 -5.07 3.18
N ILE A 53 -1.44 -5.28 4.40
CA ILE A 53 -1.20 -6.54 5.10
C ILE A 53 -1.82 -7.71 4.34
N GLU A 54 -3.04 -7.54 3.87
CA GLU A 54 -3.70 -8.57 3.08
C GLU A 54 -2.96 -8.86 1.78
N TYR A 55 -2.48 -7.80 1.13
CA TYR A 55 -1.70 -7.96 -0.08
C TYR A 55 -0.44 -8.79 0.18
N LEU A 56 0.25 -8.48 1.27
CA LEU A 56 1.47 -9.19 1.63
C LEU A 56 1.20 -10.66 1.95
N LYS A 57 0.06 -10.94 2.57
CA LYS A 57 -0.33 -12.31 2.85
C LYS A 57 -0.61 -13.09 1.57
N GLY A 58 -1.11 -12.40 0.55
CA GLY A 58 -1.41 -13.04 -0.72
C GLY A 58 -0.18 -13.29 -1.58
N VAL A 59 0.94 -12.65 -1.25
CA VAL A 59 2.19 -12.85 -1.99
C VAL A 59 2.86 -14.11 -1.47
N GLN A 60 3.19 -14.99 -2.39
CA GLN A 60 3.89 -16.22 -2.04
C GLN A 60 5.38 -15.92 -1.87
N LEU A 61 5.86 -16.06 -0.68
CA LEU A 61 7.25 -15.79 -0.36
C LEU A 61 8.00 -17.08 -0.03
#